data_2abf0e0117e23b30e1f2b4d1a9f2c62a
#
_entry.id   2abf0e0117e23b30e1f2b4d1a9f2c62a
#
_cell.length_a   1.000
_cell.length_b   1.000
_cell.length_c   1.000
_cell.angle_alpha   90.00
_cell.angle_beta   90.00
_cell.angle_gamma   90.00
#
_symmetry.space_group_name_H-M   'P 1'
#
loop_
_entity.id
_entity.type
_entity.pdbx_description
1 polymer ?
#
loop_
_entity_poly.entity_id
_entity_poly.type
_entity_poly.pdbx_seq_one_letter_code
_entity_poly.pdbx_strand_id
1 'polypeptide(L)'
;MLSEQTSPNNPEKNSRPAGSAENDAGPPTLNDNDLLEMYRTMVLSRVLDQRIWQMNRQGRAAIVASAQGHEAAQVGAIRALDPERDRFYIYYRELTTMLALGITPLELLLGFLAKDGEPLSGARQFPLHGAIDRQRCDIVSFSNVVATQLPQAVGVALADKMRGEKRVTVAYFGDGASSMGETHEAMNFAAIHRLPVIFFCENNKYAISVPLAQQMNIESVATRATAYGIPGIEVNGFDPVAVYEAVGAAANRALAGDGPTLVEAVVERFLPHTSDDDDTRYRPAEDLEGIRDLDPIPATEKLLRASGALDDALDQEIKSAAQKIVNQATEDAENAPFPEPHDFYDQVYAPGSPGDQS
;
A
#
# COMPACT_ATOMS: atom_id res chain seq x y z
N MET A 1 -15.03 56.16 29.88
CA MET A 1 -16.00 56.10 28.75
C MET A 1 -15.40 55.19 27.72
N LEU A 2 -15.74 53.93 27.77
CA LEU A 2 -15.38 52.94 26.76
C LEU A 2 -16.71 52.46 26.17
N SER A 3 -16.90 52.72 24.88
CA SER A 3 -18.11 52.40 24.15
C SER A 3 -18.16 50.91 23.82
N GLU A 4 -19.21 50.24 24.27
CA GLU A 4 -19.59 48.90 23.87
C GLU A 4 -19.96 48.87 22.39
N GLN A 5 -19.23 48.07 21.60
CA GLN A 5 -19.68 47.63 20.28
C GLN A 5 -20.20 46.21 20.38
N THR A 6 -21.51 46.09 20.38
CA THR A 6 -22.24 44.84 20.24
C THR A 6 -22.14 44.34 18.80
N SER A 7 -21.53 43.15 18.64
CA SER A 7 -21.54 42.38 17.38
C SER A 7 -22.83 41.55 17.32
N PRO A 8 -23.58 41.52 16.23
CA PRO A 8 -24.75 40.66 16.11
C PRO A 8 -24.34 39.23 15.80
N ASN A 9 -24.52 38.30 16.74
CA ASN A 9 -24.56 36.89 16.52
C ASN A 9 -25.76 36.51 15.67
N ASN A 10 -25.54 36.06 14.44
CA ASN A 10 -26.55 35.41 13.63
C ASN A 10 -26.16 33.92 13.43
N PRO A 11 -26.80 32.96 14.10
CA PRO A 11 -26.63 31.56 13.82
C PRO A 11 -27.56 31.12 12.69
N GLU A 12 -27.23 31.45 11.45
CA GLU A 12 -27.84 30.74 10.33
C GLU A 12 -27.30 29.33 10.31
N LYS A 13 -28.13 28.39 10.74
CA LYS A 13 -27.98 26.97 10.54
C LYS A 13 -27.85 26.71 9.05
N ASN A 14 -26.65 26.47 8.58
CA ASN A 14 -26.37 25.89 7.27
C ASN A 14 -26.93 24.46 7.22
N SER A 15 -28.23 24.32 6.99
CA SER A 15 -28.83 23.09 6.51
C SER A 15 -28.44 22.94 5.04
N ARG A 16 -27.38 22.19 4.77
CA ARG A 16 -27.04 21.78 3.40
C ARG A 16 -28.16 20.88 2.88
N PRO A 17 -28.65 21.09 1.65
CA PRO A 17 -29.51 20.13 1.00
C PRO A 17 -28.73 18.83 0.82
N ALA A 18 -29.37 17.69 1.11
CA ALA A 18 -28.91 16.38 0.73
C ALA A 18 -28.65 16.41 -0.78
N GLY A 19 -27.37 16.28 -1.17
CA GLY A 19 -26.98 16.21 -2.57
C GLY A 19 -27.69 15.05 -3.24
N SER A 20 -28.29 15.32 -4.38
CA SER A 20 -28.94 14.38 -5.27
C SER A 20 -28.02 13.19 -5.56
N ALA A 21 -28.52 11.99 -5.29
CA ALA A 21 -27.97 10.73 -5.73
C ALA A 21 -28.04 10.65 -7.27
N GLU A 22 -26.97 11.07 -7.96
CA GLU A 22 -26.76 10.82 -9.40
C GLU A 22 -25.25 10.87 -9.69
N ASN A 23 -24.52 9.86 -9.25
CA ASN A 23 -23.25 9.36 -9.80
C ASN A 23 -22.74 8.17 -8.97
N ASP A 24 -23.65 7.24 -8.67
CA ASP A 24 -23.31 5.97 -8.02
C ASP A 24 -22.97 4.91 -9.10
N ALA A 25 -22.11 5.27 -10.05
CA ALA A 25 -21.44 4.27 -10.87
C ALA A 25 -20.31 3.73 -9.99
N GLY A 26 -20.55 2.57 -9.39
CA GLY A 26 -19.51 1.78 -8.73
C GLY A 26 -18.31 1.58 -9.67
N PRO A 27 -17.16 1.08 -9.17
CA PRO A 27 -16.04 0.74 -10.03
C PRO A 27 -16.52 -0.19 -11.16
N PRO A 28 -15.84 -0.21 -12.33
CA PRO A 28 -16.18 -1.14 -13.40
C PRO A 28 -16.26 -2.57 -12.84
N THR A 29 -17.24 -3.35 -13.27
CA THR A 29 -17.35 -4.73 -12.83
C THR A 29 -16.11 -5.50 -13.25
N LEU A 30 -15.42 -6.13 -12.29
CA LEU A 30 -14.29 -7.03 -12.59
C LEU A 30 -14.76 -8.17 -13.48
N ASN A 31 -13.98 -8.48 -14.49
CA ASN A 31 -14.16 -9.67 -15.30
C ASN A 31 -13.15 -10.77 -14.92
N ASP A 32 -13.34 -11.96 -15.47
CA ASP A 32 -12.48 -13.11 -15.17
C ASP A 32 -11.00 -12.87 -15.54
N ASN A 33 -10.72 -12.09 -16.59
CA ASN A 33 -9.35 -11.75 -16.97
C ASN A 33 -8.69 -10.84 -15.90
N ASP A 34 -9.44 -9.88 -15.36
CA ASP A 34 -8.94 -9.02 -14.30
C ASP A 34 -8.55 -9.83 -13.05
N LEU A 35 -9.43 -10.77 -12.68
CA LEU A 35 -9.17 -11.64 -11.53
C LEU A 35 -8.02 -12.61 -11.81
N LEU A 36 -7.87 -13.09 -13.04
CA LEU A 36 -6.76 -13.94 -13.44
C LEU A 36 -5.41 -13.18 -13.38
N GLU A 37 -5.37 -11.92 -13.80
CA GLU A 37 -4.17 -11.10 -13.69
C GLU A 37 -3.81 -10.80 -12.23
N MET A 38 -4.79 -10.55 -11.36
CA MET A 38 -4.56 -10.45 -9.92
C MET A 38 -3.97 -11.75 -9.37
N TYR A 39 -4.51 -12.90 -9.76
CA TYR A 39 -4.01 -14.21 -9.35
C TYR A 39 -2.56 -14.43 -9.80
N ARG A 40 -2.22 -14.12 -11.07
CA ARG A 40 -0.85 -14.18 -11.57
C ARG A 40 0.11 -13.34 -10.74
N THR A 41 -0.30 -12.13 -10.41
CA THR A 41 0.51 -11.21 -9.60
C THR A 41 0.70 -11.72 -8.17
N MET A 42 -0.35 -12.25 -7.54
CA MET A 42 -0.25 -12.84 -6.19
C MET A 42 0.68 -14.07 -6.17
N VAL A 43 0.57 -14.95 -7.17
CA VAL A 43 1.46 -16.13 -7.30
C VAL A 43 2.92 -15.69 -7.49
N LEU A 44 3.17 -14.71 -8.38
CA LEU A 44 4.51 -14.18 -8.61
C LEU A 44 5.09 -13.56 -7.33
N SER A 45 4.28 -12.75 -6.63
CA SER A 45 4.65 -12.11 -5.37
C SER A 45 5.03 -13.14 -4.31
N ARG A 46 4.21 -14.19 -4.14
CA ARG A 46 4.47 -15.26 -3.17
C ARG A 46 5.78 -15.98 -3.45
N VAL A 47 6.06 -16.31 -4.72
CA VAL A 47 7.30 -16.98 -5.12
C VAL A 47 8.51 -16.08 -4.89
N LEU A 48 8.40 -14.79 -5.22
CA LEU A 48 9.47 -13.81 -5.00
C LEU A 48 9.73 -13.59 -3.50
N ASP A 49 8.68 -13.37 -2.71
CA ASP A 49 8.77 -13.19 -1.25
C ASP A 49 9.47 -14.38 -0.57
N GLN A 50 9.06 -15.60 -0.90
CA GLN A 50 9.69 -16.81 -0.41
C GLN A 50 11.17 -16.88 -0.79
N ARG A 51 11.54 -16.48 -2.02
CA ARG A 51 12.92 -16.44 -2.48
C ARG A 51 13.74 -15.44 -1.67
N ILE A 52 13.23 -14.21 -1.48
CA ILE A 52 13.93 -13.16 -0.70
C ILE A 52 14.10 -13.62 0.75
N TRP A 53 13.06 -14.22 1.34
CA TRP A 53 13.12 -14.78 2.69
C TRP A 53 14.21 -15.85 2.84
N GLN A 54 14.30 -16.79 1.87
CA GLN A 54 15.35 -17.80 1.85
C GLN A 54 16.75 -17.18 1.70
N MET A 55 16.91 -16.20 0.83
CA MET A 55 18.19 -15.51 0.62
C MET A 55 18.62 -14.74 1.88
N ASN A 56 17.70 -14.11 2.59
CA ASN A 56 17.99 -13.48 3.87
C ASN A 56 18.47 -14.51 4.90
N ARG A 57 17.79 -15.66 5.03
CA ARG A 57 18.22 -16.76 5.93
C ARG A 57 19.59 -17.32 5.59
N GLN A 58 20.06 -17.14 4.36
CA GLN A 58 21.40 -17.51 3.90
C GLN A 58 22.42 -16.36 4.09
N GLY A 59 22.02 -15.21 4.64
CA GLY A 59 22.86 -14.03 4.79
C GLY A 59 23.18 -13.30 3.48
N ARG A 60 22.36 -13.50 2.43
CA ARG A 60 22.59 -12.97 1.08
C ARG A 60 21.72 -11.75 0.77
N ALA A 61 20.61 -11.61 1.42
CA ALA A 61 19.69 -10.48 1.24
C ALA A 61 19.50 -9.68 2.54
N ALA A 62 19.17 -8.42 2.40
CA ALA A 62 18.82 -7.57 3.53
C ALA A 62 17.58 -8.08 4.28
N ILE A 63 17.26 -7.45 5.41
CA ILE A 63 16.04 -7.69 6.17
C ILE A 63 14.81 -7.58 5.26
N VAL A 64 13.87 -8.49 5.43
CA VAL A 64 12.61 -8.50 4.69
C VAL A 64 11.41 -8.52 5.63
N ALA A 65 10.42 -7.70 5.31
CA ALA A 65 9.09 -7.76 5.89
C ALA A 65 8.16 -8.40 4.85
N SER A 66 7.83 -9.68 5.05
CA SER A 66 7.06 -10.47 4.09
C SER A 66 5.66 -9.90 3.84
N ALA A 67 5.22 -9.93 2.58
CA ALA A 67 3.87 -9.57 2.17
C ALA A 67 2.91 -10.77 2.19
N GLN A 68 3.35 -11.96 2.61
CA GLN A 68 2.49 -13.15 2.65
C GLN A 68 1.29 -12.94 3.58
N GLY A 69 0.11 -13.12 3.01
CA GLY A 69 -1.18 -12.85 3.65
C GLY A 69 -1.78 -11.47 3.32
N HIS A 70 -1.03 -10.58 2.64
CA HIS A 70 -1.48 -9.24 2.21
C HIS A 70 -1.74 -9.16 0.71
N GLU A 71 -1.39 -10.19 -0.05
CA GLU A 71 -1.35 -10.13 -1.52
C GLU A 71 -2.68 -9.72 -2.14
N ALA A 72 -3.80 -10.24 -1.65
CA ALA A 72 -5.13 -9.92 -2.18
C ALA A 72 -5.52 -8.46 -1.91
N ALA A 73 -5.22 -7.95 -0.72
CA ALA A 73 -5.45 -6.54 -0.39
C ALA A 73 -4.68 -5.62 -1.34
N GLN A 74 -3.41 -5.95 -1.60
CA GLN A 74 -2.52 -5.17 -2.42
C GLN A 74 -2.92 -5.17 -3.90
N VAL A 75 -3.18 -6.34 -4.51
CA VAL A 75 -3.61 -6.39 -5.92
C VAL A 75 -5.01 -5.80 -6.12
N GLY A 76 -5.93 -6.03 -5.18
CA GLY A 76 -7.29 -5.49 -5.23
C GLY A 76 -7.28 -3.97 -5.21
N ALA A 77 -6.46 -3.37 -4.33
CA ALA A 77 -6.32 -1.92 -4.25
C ALA A 77 -5.76 -1.31 -5.55
N ILE A 78 -4.66 -1.86 -6.07
CA ILE A 78 -4.04 -1.34 -7.31
C ILE A 78 -4.96 -1.52 -8.51
N ARG A 79 -5.69 -2.64 -8.62
CA ARG A 79 -6.59 -2.86 -9.74
C ARG A 79 -7.72 -1.84 -9.83
N ALA A 80 -8.11 -1.24 -8.71
CA ALA A 80 -9.14 -0.20 -8.62
C ALA A 80 -8.66 1.21 -9.00
N LEU A 81 -7.36 1.37 -9.25
CA LEU A 81 -6.69 2.65 -9.46
C LEU A 81 -6.06 2.71 -10.85
N ASP A 82 -5.64 3.90 -11.24
CA ASP A 82 -4.98 4.14 -12.52
C ASP A 82 -3.48 4.42 -12.29
N PRO A 83 -2.58 3.44 -12.55
CA PRO A 83 -1.15 3.60 -12.29
C PRO A 83 -0.49 4.75 -13.08
N GLU A 84 -1.05 5.15 -14.23
CA GLU A 84 -0.50 6.25 -15.03
C GLU A 84 -0.94 7.62 -14.52
N ARG A 85 -2.06 7.67 -13.79
CA ARG A 85 -2.64 8.91 -13.29
C ARG A 85 -2.39 9.13 -11.81
N ASP A 86 -2.63 8.10 -10.99
CA ASP A 86 -2.72 8.17 -9.54
C ASP A 86 -1.34 8.11 -8.89
N ARG A 87 -1.25 8.40 -7.58
CA ARG A 87 -0.01 8.44 -6.82
C ARG A 87 -0.04 7.45 -5.68
N PHE A 88 1.07 6.78 -5.43
CA PHE A 88 1.19 5.69 -4.49
C PHE A 88 2.25 5.99 -3.43
N TYR A 89 1.80 6.24 -2.20
CA TYR A 89 2.65 6.40 -1.04
C TYR A 89 2.66 5.09 -0.26
N ILE A 90 3.67 4.28 -0.51
CA ILE A 90 3.77 2.90 -0.01
C ILE A 90 4.58 2.80 1.28
N TYR A 91 4.59 1.61 1.90
CA TYR A 91 5.47 1.27 3.02
C TYR A 91 6.19 -0.06 2.77
N TYR A 92 7.03 -0.48 3.70
CA TYR A 92 7.99 -1.58 3.51
C TYR A 92 7.39 -2.98 3.21
N ARG A 93 6.09 -3.19 3.40
CA ARG A 93 5.43 -4.49 3.16
C ARG A 93 4.76 -4.59 1.78
N GLU A 94 4.88 -3.60 0.95
CA GLU A 94 4.17 -3.45 -0.32
C GLU A 94 4.81 -4.18 -1.50
N LEU A 95 5.34 -5.41 -1.29
CA LEU A 95 5.99 -6.17 -2.36
C LEU A 95 5.04 -6.45 -3.52
N THR A 96 3.81 -6.88 -3.21
CA THR A 96 2.80 -7.20 -4.23
C THR A 96 2.29 -5.94 -4.93
N THR A 97 2.09 -4.85 -4.19
CA THR A 97 1.76 -3.52 -4.75
C THR A 97 2.81 -3.09 -5.78
N MET A 98 4.10 -3.25 -5.47
CA MET A 98 5.18 -2.91 -6.39
C MET A 98 5.12 -3.72 -7.68
N LEU A 99 4.91 -5.04 -7.59
CA LEU A 99 4.74 -5.90 -8.76
C LEU A 99 3.51 -5.51 -9.57
N ALA A 100 2.38 -5.20 -8.90
CA ALA A 100 1.15 -4.77 -9.56
C ALA A 100 1.30 -3.42 -10.28
N LEU A 101 2.19 -2.55 -9.80
CA LEU A 101 2.57 -1.29 -10.43
C LEU A 101 3.63 -1.46 -11.54
N GLY A 102 4.04 -2.69 -11.83
CA GLY A 102 4.95 -3.01 -12.93
C GLY A 102 6.44 -2.94 -12.59
N ILE A 103 6.80 -2.87 -11.30
CA ILE A 103 8.19 -3.05 -10.88
C ILE A 103 8.53 -4.53 -11.02
N THR A 104 9.64 -4.83 -11.67
CA THR A 104 10.02 -6.19 -12.00
C THR A 104 10.63 -6.94 -10.81
N PRO A 105 10.55 -8.29 -10.79
CA PRO A 105 11.25 -9.08 -9.78
C PRO A 105 12.76 -8.83 -9.74
N LEU A 106 13.39 -8.53 -10.88
CA LEU A 106 14.81 -8.18 -10.93
C LEU A 106 15.09 -6.88 -10.16
N GLU A 107 14.33 -5.82 -10.45
CA GLU A 107 14.50 -4.51 -9.78
C GLU A 107 14.29 -4.61 -8.27
N LEU A 108 13.32 -5.41 -7.82
CA LEU A 108 13.10 -5.64 -6.40
C LEU A 108 14.27 -6.41 -5.77
N LEU A 109 14.76 -7.44 -6.44
CA LEU A 109 15.92 -8.21 -5.96
C LEU A 109 17.21 -7.38 -5.92
N LEU A 110 17.42 -6.47 -6.89
CA LEU A 110 18.54 -5.53 -6.84
C LEU A 110 18.52 -4.70 -5.53
N GLY A 111 17.34 -4.23 -5.11
CA GLY A 111 17.17 -3.53 -3.84
C GLY A 111 17.50 -4.41 -2.62
N PHE A 112 16.98 -5.66 -2.58
CA PHE A 112 17.24 -6.58 -1.47
C PHE A 112 18.69 -7.05 -1.39
N LEU A 113 19.42 -7.03 -2.51
CA LEU A 113 20.84 -7.39 -2.59
C LEU A 113 21.78 -6.18 -2.56
N ALA A 114 21.25 -4.97 -2.43
CA ALA A 114 21.98 -3.69 -2.49
C ALA A 114 22.87 -3.57 -3.74
N LYS A 115 22.31 -3.96 -4.90
CA LYS A 115 22.99 -3.94 -6.19
C LYS A 115 22.71 -2.67 -6.97
N ASP A 116 23.60 -2.34 -7.89
CA ASP A 116 23.41 -1.25 -8.84
C ASP A 116 22.18 -1.48 -9.73
N GLY A 117 21.53 -0.39 -10.16
CA GLY A 117 20.29 -0.46 -10.96
C GLY A 117 19.01 -0.63 -10.15
N GLU A 118 19.05 -0.57 -8.82
CA GLU A 118 17.88 -0.52 -7.98
C GLU A 118 17.14 0.81 -8.22
N PRO A 119 15.83 0.78 -8.62
CA PRO A 119 15.17 1.96 -9.17
C PRO A 119 14.64 2.96 -8.13
N LEU A 120 14.50 2.54 -6.85
CA LEU A 120 13.88 3.37 -5.81
C LEU A 120 14.87 4.34 -5.16
N SER A 121 16.04 3.84 -4.79
CA SER A 121 17.03 4.60 -4.02
C SER A 121 18.47 4.45 -4.53
N GLY A 122 18.67 3.65 -5.59
CA GLY A 122 20.01 3.28 -6.05
C GLY A 122 20.76 2.48 -4.98
N ALA A 123 20.08 1.59 -4.28
CA ALA A 123 20.59 0.74 -3.21
C ALA A 123 21.13 1.49 -1.97
N ARG A 124 20.72 2.74 -1.76
CA ARG A 124 21.17 3.59 -0.62
C ARG A 124 20.26 3.53 0.60
N GLN A 125 19.09 2.94 0.46
CA GLN A 125 18.09 2.80 1.52
C GLN A 125 17.77 1.32 1.76
N PHE A 126 16.98 1.05 2.80
CA PHE A 126 16.38 -0.27 2.95
C PHE A 126 15.55 -0.63 1.73
N PRO A 127 15.41 -1.93 1.39
CA PRO A 127 14.54 -2.36 0.30
C PRO A 127 13.14 -1.76 0.40
N LEU A 128 12.54 -1.45 -0.74
CA LEU A 128 11.24 -0.80 -0.87
C LEU A 128 11.17 0.63 -0.29
N HIS A 129 12.31 1.30 -0.11
CA HIS A 129 12.38 2.70 0.30
C HIS A 129 12.95 3.56 -0.84
N GLY A 130 12.33 4.70 -1.08
CA GLY A 130 12.72 5.62 -2.14
C GLY A 130 11.55 6.05 -3.01
N ALA A 131 11.83 6.51 -4.22
CA ALA A 131 10.80 7.02 -5.12
C ALA A 131 11.09 6.61 -6.57
N ILE A 132 10.02 6.39 -7.34
CA ILE A 132 10.06 6.24 -8.79
C ILE A 132 9.29 7.39 -9.40
N ASP A 133 9.89 8.03 -10.40
CA ASP A 133 9.31 9.21 -11.03
C ASP A 133 8.12 8.89 -11.93
N ARG A 134 7.38 9.92 -12.30
CA ARG A 134 6.14 9.88 -13.08
C ARG A 134 6.23 9.29 -14.48
N GLN A 135 7.43 9.13 -15.05
CA GLN A 135 7.55 8.60 -16.41
C GLN A 135 7.17 7.13 -16.46
N ARG A 136 7.19 6.46 -15.31
CA ARG A 136 6.83 5.06 -15.17
C ARG A 136 5.57 4.87 -14.32
N CYS A 137 5.63 5.28 -13.06
CA CYS A 137 4.53 5.31 -12.09
C CYS A 137 4.96 6.21 -10.93
N ASP A 138 4.02 6.91 -10.33
CA ASP A 138 4.33 7.88 -9.26
C ASP A 138 4.33 7.17 -7.90
N ILE A 139 5.44 6.52 -7.56
CA ILE A 139 5.63 5.80 -6.31
C ILE A 139 6.54 6.61 -5.39
N VAL A 140 6.11 6.83 -4.16
CA VAL A 140 6.92 7.37 -3.09
C VAL A 140 6.82 6.45 -1.88
N SER A 141 7.96 5.97 -1.40
CA SER A 141 8.04 5.22 -0.16
C SER A 141 8.43 6.14 0.99
N PHE A 142 8.14 5.71 2.20
CA PHE A 142 8.39 6.48 3.41
C PHE A 142 9.83 6.30 3.94
N SER A 143 10.15 7.00 5.00
CA SER A 143 11.33 6.72 5.83
C SER A 143 11.09 5.54 6.77
N ASN A 144 12.11 5.09 7.50
CA ASN A 144 11.95 4.06 8.54
C ASN A 144 11.01 4.46 9.70
N VAL A 145 10.66 5.74 9.81
CA VAL A 145 9.67 6.23 10.76
C VAL A 145 8.28 6.06 10.16
N VAL A 146 7.51 5.13 10.70
CA VAL A 146 6.16 4.80 10.20
C VAL A 146 5.22 6.01 10.25
N ALA A 147 4.25 6.06 9.35
CA ALA A 147 3.26 7.12 9.13
C ALA A 147 3.79 8.41 8.46
N THR A 148 5.11 8.62 8.32
CA THR A 148 5.65 9.88 7.72
C THR A 148 5.19 10.11 6.29
N GLN A 149 4.85 9.07 5.52
CA GLN A 149 4.31 9.20 4.17
C GLN A 149 2.90 9.82 4.12
N LEU A 150 2.12 9.71 5.19
CA LEU A 150 0.73 10.18 5.21
C LEU A 150 0.60 11.71 5.06
N PRO A 151 1.29 12.55 5.86
CA PRO A 151 1.27 14.01 5.64
C PRO A 151 1.91 14.40 4.30
N GLN A 152 2.90 13.67 3.80
CA GLN A 152 3.49 13.92 2.48
C GLN A 152 2.45 13.68 1.37
N ALA A 153 1.73 12.56 1.41
CA ALA A 153 0.65 12.23 0.49
C ALA A 153 -0.45 13.30 0.49
N VAL A 154 -0.82 13.77 1.67
CA VAL A 154 -1.81 14.86 1.83
C VAL A 154 -1.31 16.17 1.23
N GLY A 155 -0.03 16.51 1.43
CA GLY A 155 0.59 17.70 0.84
C GLY A 155 0.59 17.68 -0.69
N VAL A 156 0.90 16.53 -1.29
CA VAL A 156 0.88 16.34 -2.75
C VAL A 156 -0.56 16.39 -3.29
N ALA A 157 -1.50 15.73 -2.62
CA ALA A 157 -2.92 15.79 -3.00
C ALA A 157 -3.48 17.24 -2.95
N LEU A 158 -3.02 18.05 -2.00
CA LEU A 158 -3.34 19.48 -1.97
C LEU A 158 -2.76 20.21 -3.17
N ALA A 159 -1.50 19.95 -3.51
CA ALA A 159 -0.85 20.58 -4.66
C ALA A 159 -1.56 20.21 -5.99
N ASP A 160 -1.92 18.94 -6.16
CA ASP A 160 -2.68 18.47 -7.34
C ASP A 160 -4.06 19.16 -7.41
N LYS A 161 -4.76 19.24 -6.30
CA LYS A 161 -6.05 19.97 -6.22
C LYS A 161 -5.90 21.45 -6.58
N MET A 162 -4.86 22.14 -6.08
CA MET A 162 -4.58 23.53 -6.41
C MET A 162 -4.25 23.74 -7.89
N ARG A 163 -3.66 22.75 -8.55
CA ARG A 163 -3.38 22.75 -10.00
C ARG A 163 -4.57 22.34 -10.84
N GLY A 164 -5.67 21.89 -10.24
CA GLY A 164 -6.83 21.37 -10.95
C GLY A 164 -6.61 19.98 -11.57
N GLU A 165 -5.58 19.26 -11.12
CA GLU A 165 -5.30 17.90 -11.57
C GLU A 165 -6.27 16.91 -10.90
N LYS A 166 -6.88 16.04 -11.71
CA LYS A 166 -7.82 15.01 -11.22
C LYS A 166 -7.08 13.70 -11.00
N ARG A 167 -6.55 13.52 -9.80
CA ARG A 167 -5.78 12.33 -9.39
C ARG A 167 -6.22 11.88 -8.01
N VAL A 168 -6.07 10.60 -7.75
CA VAL A 168 -6.17 10.03 -6.41
C VAL A 168 -4.76 9.84 -5.86
N THR A 169 -4.55 10.20 -4.60
CA THR A 169 -3.33 9.85 -3.87
C THR A 169 -3.68 8.77 -2.87
N VAL A 170 -3.03 7.61 -2.97
CA VAL A 170 -3.23 6.51 -2.03
C VAL A 170 -2.05 6.45 -1.08
N ALA A 171 -2.33 6.42 0.22
CA ALA A 171 -1.33 6.31 1.26
C ALA A 171 -1.54 5.01 2.04
N TYR A 172 -0.60 4.07 1.85
CA TYR A 172 -0.61 2.74 2.49
C TYR A 172 0.08 2.79 3.84
N PHE A 173 -0.48 2.09 4.83
CA PHE A 173 0.10 1.98 6.16
C PHE A 173 -0.49 0.78 6.92
N GLY A 174 0.22 0.30 7.94
CA GLY A 174 -0.26 -0.75 8.82
C GLY A 174 -1.02 -0.21 10.04
N ASP A 175 -1.68 -1.11 10.76
CA ASP A 175 -2.42 -0.81 11.98
C ASP A 175 -1.57 -0.08 13.04
N GLY A 176 -0.29 -0.46 13.19
CA GLY A 176 0.62 0.24 14.11
C GLY A 176 0.82 1.71 13.77
N ALA A 177 0.91 2.06 12.49
CA ALA A 177 1.03 3.44 12.05
C ALA A 177 -0.25 4.26 12.31
N SER A 178 -1.41 3.60 12.43
CA SER A 178 -2.68 4.29 12.73
C SER A 178 -2.69 4.99 14.09
N SER A 179 -1.74 4.67 14.98
CA SER A 179 -1.61 5.26 16.31
C SER A 179 -0.60 6.41 16.37
N MET A 180 0.06 6.73 15.25
CA MET A 180 1.02 7.84 15.17
C MET A 180 0.30 9.19 15.02
N GLY A 181 0.91 10.26 15.55
CA GLY A 181 0.36 11.62 15.46
C GLY A 181 0.14 12.07 14.03
N GLU A 182 1.10 11.77 13.15
CA GLU A 182 1.08 12.09 11.72
C GLU A 182 -0.16 11.55 11.01
N THR A 183 -0.65 10.36 11.40
CA THR A 183 -1.87 9.76 10.85
C THR A 183 -3.10 10.62 11.18
N HIS A 184 -3.22 11.05 12.44
CA HIS A 184 -4.32 11.89 12.89
C HIS A 184 -4.32 13.27 12.22
N GLU A 185 -3.15 13.88 12.13
CA GLU A 185 -2.96 15.19 11.49
C GLU A 185 -3.26 15.12 9.99
N ALA A 186 -2.75 14.10 9.30
CA ALA A 186 -2.98 13.89 7.87
C ALA A 186 -4.47 13.70 7.55
N MET A 187 -5.17 12.83 8.28
CA MET A 187 -6.61 12.58 8.07
C MET A 187 -7.44 13.83 8.33
N ASN A 188 -7.16 14.54 9.42
CA ASN A 188 -7.87 15.78 9.76
C ASN A 188 -7.66 16.85 8.68
N PHE A 189 -6.43 17.08 8.26
CA PHE A 189 -6.11 18.06 7.24
C PHE A 189 -6.75 17.70 5.88
N ALA A 190 -6.65 16.44 5.46
CA ALA A 190 -7.26 15.96 4.23
C ALA A 190 -8.79 16.13 4.24
N ALA A 191 -9.43 15.86 5.39
CA ALA A 191 -10.87 16.04 5.56
C ALA A 191 -11.31 17.50 5.43
N ILE A 192 -10.63 18.43 6.13
CA ILE A 192 -10.91 19.87 6.09
C ILE A 192 -10.84 20.41 4.66
N HIS A 193 -9.82 20.00 3.93
CA HIS A 193 -9.57 20.46 2.57
C HIS A 193 -10.24 19.60 1.49
N ARG A 194 -10.99 18.54 1.85
CA ARG A 194 -11.63 17.60 0.93
C ARG A 194 -10.65 17.12 -0.15
N LEU A 195 -9.51 16.60 0.29
CA LEU A 195 -8.46 16.16 -0.63
C LEU A 195 -8.77 14.78 -1.21
N PRO A 196 -8.36 14.50 -2.45
CA PRO A 196 -8.56 13.22 -3.10
C PRO A 196 -7.56 12.16 -2.58
N VAL A 197 -7.67 11.81 -1.31
CA VAL A 197 -6.77 10.86 -0.64
C VAL A 197 -7.53 9.62 -0.21
N ILE A 198 -6.95 8.45 -0.47
CA ILE A 198 -7.36 7.19 0.13
C ILE A 198 -6.30 6.81 1.16
N PHE A 199 -6.70 6.74 2.42
CA PHE A 199 -5.90 6.19 3.49
C PHE A 199 -6.16 4.68 3.54
N PHE A 200 -5.22 3.88 3.03
CA PHE A 200 -5.36 2.44 2.92
C PHE A 200 -4.58 1.75 4.05
N CYS A 201 -5.31 1.25 5.04
CA CYS A 201 -4.74 0.57 6.20
C CYS A 201 -4.76 -0.95 6.01
N GLU A 202 -3.60 -1.58 5.99
CA GLU A 202 -3.47 -3.04 6.07
C GLU A 202 -3.39 -3.46 7.54
N ASN A 203 -4.53 -3.79 8.13
CA ASN A 203 -4.61 -4.21 9.51
C ASN A 203 -4.29 -5.69 9.64
N ASN A 204 -3.06 -6.01 10.03
CA ASN A 204 -2.61 -7.37 10.33
C ASN A 204 -2.64 -7.70 11.83
N LYS A 205 -3.30 -6.87 12.62
CA LYS A 205 -3.59 -7.01 14.06
C LYS A 205 -2.38 -6.88 14.98
N TYR A 206 -1.19 -6.62 14.44
CA TYR A 206 0.03 -6.52 15.23
C TYR A 206 0.95 -5.37 14.79
N ALA A 207 1.20 -4.42 15.67
CA ALA A 207 2.29 -3.45 15.51
C ALA A 207 3.59 -4.07 16.03
N ILE A 208 4.37 -4.70 15.15
CA ILE A 208 5.50 -5.58 15.50
C ILE A 208 5.03 -6.69 16.43
N SER A 209 5.17 -6.49 17.75
CA SER A 209 4.81 -7.44 18.82
C SER A 209 3.59 -7.02 19.64
N VAL A 210 3.02 -5.84 19.38
CA VAL A 210 1.90 -5.28 20.15
C VAL A 210 0.57 -5.64 19.47
N PRO A 211 -0.29 -6.47 20.08
CA PRO A 211 -1.57 -6.82 19.49
C PRO A 211 -2.52 -5.62 19.43
N LEU A 212 -3.45 -5.63 18.48
CA LEU A 212 -4.37 -4.53 18.20
C LEU A 212 -5.12 -4.04 19.46
N ALA A 213 -5.57 -4.95 20.32
CA ALA A 213 -6.27 -4.62 21.55
C ALA A 213 -5.43 -3.82 22.58
N GLN A 214 -4.09 -3.81 22.41
CA GLN A 214 -3.18 -2.99 23.22
C GLN A 214 -2.79 -1.69 22.52
N GLN A 215 -3.10 -1.54 21.23
CA GLN A 215 -2.83 -0.33 20.47
C GLN A 215 -4.00 0.66 20.53
N MET A 216 -5.23 0.18 20.54
CA MET A 216 -6.43 1.02 20.51
C MET A 216 -7.60 0.37 21.24
N ASN A 217 -8.50 1.21 21.77
CA ASN A 217 -9.70 0.80 22.48
C ASN A 217 -10.96 0.90 21.59
N ILE A 218 -10.82 0.67 20.29
CA ILE A 218 -11.88 0.60 19.30
C ILE A 218 -11.73 -0.69 18.51
N GLU A 219 -12.82 -1.20 17.95
CA GLU A 219 -12.83 -2.53 17.30
C GLU A 219 -12.07 -2.54 15.96
N SER A 220 -12.11 -1.44 15.22
CA SER A 220 -11.43 -1.33 13.92
C SER A 220 -10.76 0.02 13.72
N VAL A 221 -9.72 0.06 12.89
CA VAL A 221 -9.06 1.30 12.49
C VAL A 221 -10.02 2.19 11.70
N ALA A 222 -10.90 1.61 10.87
CA ALA A 222 -11.89 2.34 10.08
C ALA A 222 -12.83 3.20 10.96
N THR A 223 -13.10 2.78 12.19
CA THR A 223 -13.91 3.56 13.16
C THR A 223 -13.29 4.94 13.45
N ARG A 224 -11.95 5.10 13.35
CA ARG A 224 -11.26 6.39 13.55
C ARG A 224 -11.74 7.46 12.57
N ALA A 225 -12.18 7.08 11.38
CA ALA A 225 -12.67 7.99 10.34
C ALA A 225 -13.80 8.90 10.83
N THR A 226 -14.62 8.41 11.75
CA THR A 226 -15.72 9.16 12.35
C THR A 226 -15.24 10.43 13.05
N ALA A 227 -14.05 10.38 13.69
CA ALA A 227 -13.49 11.54 14.39
C ALA A 227 -13.12 12.69 13.44
N TYR A 228 -12.92 12.41 12.16
CA TYR A 228 -12.56 13.39 11.13
C TYR A 228 -13.73 13.72 10.19
N GLY A 229 -14.90 13.10 10.39
CA GLY A 229 -16.07 13.28 9.52
C GLY A 229 -15.88 12.77 8.10
N ILE A 230 -15.08 11.71 7.93
CA ILE A 230 -14.86 11.02 6.65
C ILE A 230 -15.41 9.60 6.70
N PRO A 231 -15.70 8.97 5.55
CA PRO A 231 -16.06 7.56 5.52
C PRO A 231 -14.92 6.66 5.99
N GLY A 232 -15.27 5.63 6.79
CA GLY A 232 -14.41 4.51 7.15
C GLY A 232 -15.04 3.22 6.61
N ILE A 233 -14.28 2.44 5.87
CA ILE A 233 -14.71 1.19 5.25
C ILE A 233 -13.78 0.09 5.75
N GLU A 234 -14.34 -0.91 6.42
CA GLU A 234 -13.65 -2.14 6.76
C GLU A 234 -13.96 -3.20 5.70
N VAL A 235 -12.95 -3.89 5.19
CA VAL A 235 -13.09 -4.90 4.15
C VAL A 235 -12.23 -6.13 4.47
N ASN A 236 -12.72 -7.30 4.03
CA ASN A 236 -11.93 -8.53 4.08
C ASN A 236 -10.74 -8.42 3.11
N GLY A 237 -9.53 -8.23 3.64
CA GLY A 237 -8.30 -8.09 2.86
C GLY A 237 -7.82 -9.37 2.18
N PHE A 238 -8.43 -10.52 2.45
CA PHE A 238 -8.16 -11.78 1.74
C PHE A 238 -9.00 -11.96 0.47
N ASP A 239 -9.98 -11.07 0.25
CA ASP A 239 -10.84 -11.08 -0.93
C ASP A 239 -10.45 -9.92 -1.87
N PRO A 240 -9.74 -10.19 -2.98
CA PRO A 240 -9.28 -9.14 -3.88
C PRO A 240 -10.44 -8.40 -4.57
N VAL A 241 -11.60 -9.04 -4.73
CA VAL A 241 -12.79 -8.42 -5.34
C VAL A 241 -13.41 -7.42 -4.37
N ALA A 242 -13.59 -7.81 -3.10
CA ALA A 242 -14.11 -6.90 -2.08
C ALA A 242 -13.22 -5.68 -1.87
N VAL A 243 -11.90 -5.86 -1.88
CA VAL A 243 -10.95 -4.75 -1.79
C VAL A 243 -11.01 -3.84 -3.01
N TYR A 244 -11.10 -4.42 -4.23
CA TYR A 244 -11.30 -3.66 -5.46
C TYR A 244 -12.54 -2.77 -5.40
N GLU A 245 -13.67 -3.31 -4.97
CA GLU A 245 -14.91 -2.56 -4.87
C GLU A 245 -14.82 -1.42 -3.84
N ALA A 246 -14.26 -1.69 -2.67
CA ALA A 246 -14.09 -0.70 -1.60
C ALA A 246 -13.16 0.45 -2.03
N VAL A 247 -12.01 0.14 -2.63
CA VAL A 247 -11.05 1.14 -3.09
C VAL A 247 -11.59 1.90 -4.30
N GLY A 248 -12.29 1.23 -5.23
CA GLY A 248 -12.92 1.87 -6.38
C GLY A 248 -14.01 2.87 -5.97
N ALA A 249 -14.84 2.51 -4.99
CA ALA A 249 -15.82 3.43 -4.43
C ALA A 249 -15.14 4.64 -3.77
N ALA A 250 -14.05 4.43 -3.02
CA ALA A 250 -13.25 5.48 -2.42
C ALA A 250 -12.59 6.39 -3.47
N ALA A 251 -12.08 5.81 -4.58
CA ALA A 251 -11.47 6.56 -5.69
C ALA A 251 -12.50 7.43 -6.40
N ASN A 252 -13.69 6.89 -6.71
CA ASN A 252 -14.77 7.63 -7.33
C ASN A 252 -15.19 8.82 -6.45
N ARG A 253 -15.34 8.60 -5.15
CA ARG A 253 -15.63 9.64 -4.18
C ARG A 253 -14.56 10.74 -4.17
N ALA A 254 -13.28 10.36 -4.15
CA ALA A 254 -12.14 11.28 -4.17
C ALA A 254 -12.13 12.14 -5.45
N LEU A 255 -12.32 11.52 -6.61
CA LEU A 255 -12.37 12.19 -7.92
C LEU A 255 -13.61 13.10 -8.08
N ALA A 256 -14.71 12.79 -7.41
CA ALA A 256 -15.89 13.65 -7.34
C ALA A 256 -15.68 14.90 -6.46
N GLY A 257 -14.58 14.96 -5.69
CA GLY A 257 -14.28 16.09 -4.79
C GLY A 257 -14.96 15.99 -3.43
N ASP A 258 -15.48 14.79 -3.07
CA ASP A 258 -16.17 14.53 -1.79
C ASP A 258 -15.20 14.28 -0.63
N GLY A 259 -13.90 14.33 -0.89
CA GLY A 259 -12.86 14.24 0.12
C GLY A 259 -12.33 12.82 0.34
N PRO A 260 -11.51 12.63 1.40
CA PRO A 260 -10.80 11.39 1.63
C PRO A 260 -11.69 10.28 2.17
N THR A 261 -11.20 9.05 2.08
CA THR A 261 -11.80 7.85 2.68
C THR A 261 -10.70 7.05 3.40
N LEU A 262 -11.00 6.51 4.57
CA LEU A 262 -10.18 5.51 5.24
C LEU A 262 -10.71 4.11 4.88
N VAL A 263 -9.90 3.32 4.20
CA VAL A 263 -10.18 1.91 3.89
C VAL A 263 -9.28 1.05 4.76
N GLU A 264 -9.86 0.17 5.54
CA GLU A 264 -9.16 -0.81 6.36
C GLU A 264 -9.33 -2.19 5.74
N ALA A 265 -8.26 -2.76 5.22
CA ALA A 265 -8.20 -4.14 4.79
C ALA A 265 -7.72 -5.02 5.95
N VAL A 266 -8.59 -5.87 6.46
CA VAL A 266 -8.24 -6.82 7.53
C VAL A 266 -7.50 -8.00 6.90
N VAL A 267 -6.26 -8.19 7.31
CA VAL A 267 -5.32 -9.19 6.77
C VAL A 267 -4.60 -9.91 7.91
N GLU A 268 -3.69 -10.83 7.59
CA GLU A 268 -2.83 -11.51 8.57
C GLU A 268 -1.40 -11.61 8.05
N ARG A 269 -0.42 -11.51 8.93
CA ARG A 269 0.96 -11.87 8.61
C ARG A 269 1.13 -13.38 8.73
N PHE A 270 1.52 -14.05 7.66
CA PHE A 270 1.83 -15.48 7.68
C PHE A 270 3.22 -15.82 8.21
N LEU A 271 4.06 -14.79 8.34
CA LEU A 271 5.42 -14.87 8.84
C LEU A 271 5.62 -13.83 9.96
N PRO A 272 6.68 -13.89 10.75
CA PRO A 272 7.06 -12.88 11.73
C PRO A 272 7.08 -11.46 11.13
N HIS A 273 7.18 -10.43 11.96
CA HIS A 273 7.18 -9.04 11.50
C HIS A 273 8.24 -8.78 10.43
N THR A 274 9.43 -9.28 10.65
CA THR A 274 10.54 -9.30 9.68
C THR A 274 11.29 -10.62 9.77
N SER A 275 12.24 -10.82 8.85
CA SER A 275 13.12 -12.00 8.86
C SER A 275 13.99 -12.16 10.12
N ASP A 276 14.19 -11.07 10.86
CA ASP A 276 15.01 -11.05 12.09
C ASP A 276 14.17 -11.19 13.37
N ASP A 277 12.84 -11.30 13.21
CA ASP A 277 11.87 -11.39 14.31
C ASP A 277 11.55 -12.85 14.65
N ASP A 278 11.15 -13.07 15.91
CA ASP A 278 10.67 -14.34 16.45
C ASP A 278 9.29 -14.11 17.09
N ASP A 279 8.24 -14.28 16.29
CA ASP A 279 6.87 -14.03 16.73
C ASP A 279 6.33 -15.04 17.74
N THR A 280 7.01 -16.18 17.94
CA THR A 280 6.65 -17.15 18.97
C THR A 280 6.77 -16.57 20.40
N ARG A 281 7.46 -15.43 20.56
CA ARG A 281 7.64 -14.75 21.84
C ARG A 281 6.42 -13.90 22.24
N TYR A 282 5.57 -13.54 21.29
CA TYR A 282 4.46 -12.61 21.54
C TYR A 282 3.14 -12.98 20.87
N ARG A 283 3.16 -13.89 19.89
CA ARG A 283 1.96 -14.41 19.23
C ARG A 283 1.58 -15.74 19.88
N PRO A 284 0.40 -15.84 20.47
CA PRO A 284 -0.13 -17.11 20.95
C PRO A 284 -0.22 -18.14 19.82
N ALA A 285 -0.01 -19.41 20.14
CA ALA A 285 -0.12 -20.47 19.14
C ALA A 285 -1.52 -20.53 18.49
N GLU A 286 -2.53 -20.18 19.24
CA GLU A 286 -3.92 -20.10 18.81
C GLU A 286 -4.13 -19.05 17.70
N ASP A 287 -3.40 -17.93 17.70
CA ASP A 287 -3.44 -16.91 16.66
C ASP A 287 -2.81 -17.39 15.34
N LEU A 288 -1.96 -18.41 15.41
CA LEU A 288 -1.31 -19.00 14.24
C LEU A 288 -2.06 -20.23 13.72
N GLU A 289 -2.94 -20.81 14.54
CA GLU A 289 -3.76 -21.94 14.15
C GLU A 289 -4.82 -21.50 13.14
N GLY A 290 -4.90 -22.21 12.03
CA GLY A 290 -5.84 -21.88 10.96
C GLY A 290 -5.51 -20.64 10.11
N ILE A 291 -4.44 -19.89 10.42
CA ILE A 291 -4.10 -18.68 9.65
C ILE A 291 -3.84 -18.97 8.17
N ARG A 292 -3.34 -20.18 7.86
CA ARG A 292 -3.09 -20.62 6.48
C ARG A 292 -4.38 -20.96 5.72
N ASP A 293 -5.48 -21.19 6.42
CA ASP A 293 -6.79 -21.42 5.80
C ASP A 293 -7.37 -20.11 5.21
N LEU A 294 -6.81 -18.97 5.64
CA LEU A 294 -7.13 -17.64 5.12
C LEU A 294 -6.30 -17.26 3.88
N ASP A 295 -5.47 -18.17 3.36
CA ASP A 295 -4.57 -17.86 2.23
C ASP A 295 -5.36 -17.36 1.01
N PRO A 296 -5.12 -16.10 0.55
CA PRO A 296 -5.87 -15.50 -0.55
C PRO A 296 -5.61 -16.18 -1.90
N ILE A 297 -4.44 -16.83 -2.08
CA ILE A 297 -4.10 -17.47 -3.36
C ILE A 297 -4.99 -18.67 -3.63
N PRO A 298 -5.11 -19.68 -2.75
CA PRO A 298 -6.05 -20.77 -2.94
C PRO A 298 -7.52 -20.32 -2.98
N ALA A 299 -7.88 -19.29 -2.24
CA ALA A 299 -9.22 -18.73 -2.26
C ALA A 299 -9.57 -18.14 -3.64
N THR A 300 -8.68 -17.35 -4.22
CA THR A 300 -8.85 -16.78 -5.57
C THR A 300 -8.78 -17.86 -6.65
N GLU A 301 -7.89 -18.85 -6.52
CA GLU A 301 -7.85 -20.03 -7.40
C GLU A 301 -9.22 -20.71 -7.47
N LYS A 302 -9.86 -20.93 -6.32
CA LYS A 302 -11.19 -21.55 -6.24
C LYS A 302 -12.25 -20.71 -6.97
N LEU A 303 -12.23 -19.38 -6.85
CA LEU A 303 -13.16 -18.50 -7.58
C LEU A 303 -12.98 -18.61 -9.09
N LEU A 304 -11.73 -18.56 -9.57
CA LEU A 304 -11.40 -18.67 -11.00
C LEU A 304 -11.75 -20.05 -11.58
N ARG A 305 -11.60 -21.11 -10.81
CA ARG A 305 -12.03 -22.45 -11.23
C ARG A 305 -13.55 -22.57 -11.30
N ALA A 306 -14.26 -21.94 -10.37
CA ALA A 306 -15.72 -21.95 -10.34
C ALA A 306 -16.33 -21.19 -11.53
N SER A 307 -15.68 -20.12 -12.02
CA SER A 307 -16.09 -19.40 -13.23
C SER A 307 -15.64 -20.09 -14.54
N GLY A 308 -14.71 -21.07 -14.44
CA GLY A 308 -14.12 -21.73 -15.61
C GLY A 308 -12.96 -20.94 -16.24
N ALA A 309 -12.51 -19.86 -15.63
CA ALA A 309 -11.38 -19.06 -16.12
C ALA A 309 -10.00 -19.69 -15.83
N LEU A 310 -9.93 -20.67 -14.94
CA LEU A 310 -8.70 -21.35 -14.57
C LEU A 310 -8.91 -22.88 -14.57
N ASP A 311 -8.11 -23.58 -15.34
CA ASP A 311 -7.98 -25.04 -15.29
C ASP A 311 -6.62 -25.49 -14.73
N ASP A 312 -6.39 -26.79 -14.60
CA ASP A 312 -5.14 -27.34 -14.05
C ASP A 312 -3.93 -27.02 -14.92
N ALA A 313 -4.10 -26.95 -16.25
CA ALA A 313 -3.00 -26.70 -17.16
C ALA A 313 -2.56 -25.23 -17.07
N LEU A 314 -3.50 -24.30 -17.05
CA LEU A 314 -3.23 -22.86 -16.91
C LEU A 314 -2.67 -22.52 -15.51
N ASP A 315 -3.20 -23.14 -14.47
CA ASP A 315 -2.67 -22.97 -13.11
C ASP A 315 -1.20 -23.41 -13.00
N GLN A 316 -0.90 -24.59 -13.55
CA GLN A 316 0.48 -25.09 -13.58
C GLN A 316 1.40 -24.21 -14.42
N GLU A 317 0.90 -23.66 -15.53
CA GLU A 317 1.63 -22.71 -16.37
C GLU A 317 1.98 -21.45 -15.56
N ILE A 318 1.01 -20.86 -14.88
CA ILE A 318 1.19 -19.64 -14.06
C ILE A 318 2.24 -19.87 -12.98
N LYS A 319 2.12 -20.97 -12.21
CA LYS A 319 3.05 -21.30 -11.13
C LYS A 319 4.48 -21.57 -11.66
N SER A 320 4.58 -22.26 -12.79
CA SER A 320 5.87 -22.55 -13.42
C SER A 320 6.51 -21.29 -14.01
N ALA A 321 5.72 -20.42 -14.63
CA ALA A 321 6.19 -19.14 -15.16
C ALA A 321 6.72 -18.23 -14.04
N ALA A 322 5.99 -18.09 -12.94
CA ALA A 322 6.42 -17.32 -11.77
C ALA A 322 7.77 -17.83 -11.22
N GLN A 323 7.90 -19.15 -11.08
CA GLN A 323 9.16 -19.75 -10.62
C GLN A 323 10.33 -19.48 -11.57
N LYS A 324 10.09 -19.58 -12.88
CA LYS A 324 11.10 -19.32 -13.91
C LYS A 324 11.54 -17.85 -13.88
N ILE A 325 10.58 -16.92 -13.80
CA ILE A 325 10.85 -15.47 -13.72
C ILE A 325 11.70 -15.16 -12.49
N VAL A 326 11.32 -15.66 -11.32
CA VAL A 326 12.05 -15.42 -10.07
C VAL A 326 13.44 -16.06 -10.08
N ASN A 327 13.59 -17.26 -10.67
CA ASN A 327 14.90 -17.90 -10.80
C ASN A 327 15.84 -17.04 -11.66
N GLN A 328 15.37 -16.59 -12.84
CA GLN A 328 16.18 -15.77 -13.73
C GLN A 328 16.52 -14.41 -13.07
N ALA A 329 15.53 -13.74 -12.48
CA ALA A 329 15.76 -12.48 -11.77
C ALA A 329 16.76 -12.64 -10.60
N THR A 330 16.75 -13.80 -9.92
CA THR A 330 17.72 -14.08 -8.85
C THR A 330 19.15 -14.17 -9.39
N GLU A 331 19.34 -14.93 -10.49
CA GLU A 331 20.64 -15.08 -11.13
C GLU A 331 21.16 -13.74 -11.64
N ASP A 332 20.33 -12.96 -12.32
CA ASP A 332 20.70 -11.66 -12.85
C ASP A 332 21.04 -10.67 -11.74
N ALA A 333 20.26 -10.62 -10.66
CA ALA A 333 20.55 -9.73 -9.53
C ALA A 333 21.81 -10.13 -8.76
N GLU A 334 22.11 -11.42 -8.62
CA GLU A 334 23.34 -11.86 -7.98
C GLU A 334 24.58 -11.50 -8.78
N ASN A 335 24.50 -11.55 -10.09
CA ASN A 335 25.57 -11.20 -11.01
C ASN A 335 25.73 -9.69 -11.23
N ALA A 336 24.74 -8.88 -10.85
CA ALA A 336 24.82 -7.43 -10.97
C ALA A 336 25.94 -6.85 -10.08
N PRO A 337 26.61 -5.76 -10.52
CA PRO A 337 27.64 -5.10 -9.71
C PRO A 337 27.02 -4.44 -8.45
N PHE A 338 27.86 -4.06 -7.52
CA PHE A 338 27.48 -3.14 -6.46
C PHE A 338 27.62 -1.71 -6.96
N PRO A 339 26.84 -0.74 -6.41
CA PRO A 339 27.01 0.67 -6.72
C PRO A 339 28.45 1.15 -6.42
N GLU A 340 28.98 2.03 -7.27
CA GLU A 340 30.30 2.59 -7.06
C GLU A 340 30.26 3.64 -5.92
N PRO A 341 31.34 3.78 -5.12
CA PRO A 341 31.34 4.72 -4.00
C PRO A 341 31.09 6.19 -4.38
N HIS A 342 31.42 6.60 -5.61
CA HIS A 342 31.19 7.96 -6.09
C HIS A 342 29.72 8.24 -6.38
N ASP A 343 28.90 7.21 -6.62
CA ASP A 343 27.47 7.34 -6.86
C ASP A 343 26.67 7.56 -5.57
N PHE A 344 27.35 7.53 -4.41
CA PHE A 344 26.68 7.61 -3.10
C PHE A 344 25.82 8.86 -2.93
N TYR A 345 26.26 9.98 -3.50
CA TYR A 345 25.52 11.25 -3.43
C TYR A 345 24.53 11.46 -4.58
N ASP A 346 24.56 10.61 -5.60
CA ASP A 346 23.62 10.69 -6.69
C ASP A 346 22.19 10.54 -6.17
N GLN A 347 21.25 11.30 -6.71
CA GLN A 347 19.83 11.31 -6.32
C GLN A 347 19.55 11.77 -4.86
N VAL A 348 20.58 12.18 -4.09
CA VAL A 348 20.37 12.78 -2.76
C VAL A 348 19.89 14.22 -2.87
N TYR A 349 20.39 14.93 -3.88
CA TYR A 349 20.01 16.31 -4.18
C TYR A 349 19.47 16.43 -5.60
N ALA A 350 18.60 17.40 -5.82
CA ALA A 350 18.20 17.72 -7.18
C ALA A 350 19.40 18.26 -7.99
N PRO A 351 19.52 17.92 -9.28
CA PRO A 351 20.61 18.43 -10.13
C PRO A 351 20.71 19.96 -10.06
N GLY A 352 21.93 20.47 -9.86
CA GLY A 352 22.21 21.91 -9.72
C GLY A 352 21.80 22.52 -8.38
N SER A 353 21.43 21.74 -7.38
CA SER A 353 21.18 22.24 -6.02
C SER A 353 22.52 22.54 -5.29
N PRO A 354 22.53 23.40 -4.22
CA PRO A 354 23.76 23.74 -3.50
C PRO A 354 24.51 22.55 -2.86
N GLY A 355 23.90 21.38 -2.78
CA GLY A 355 24.52 20.15 -2.29
C GLY A 355 24.99 19.19 -3.38
N ASP A 356 24.70 19.51 -4.64
CA ASP A 356 25.12 18.72 -5.80
C ASP A 356 26.64 18.90 -6.02
N GLN A 357 27.40 17.86 -5.76
CA GLN A 357 28.85 17.81 -5.93
C GLN A 357 29.31 16.93 -7.12
N SER A 358 28.33 16.56 -8.00
CA SER A 358 28.59 15.74 -9.17
C SER A 358 29.46 16.40 -10.24
#